data_484377c2490479540100a2d861ff57f2
#
_entry.id   484377c2490479540100a2d861ff57f2
#
_cell.length_a   1.000
_cell.length_b   1.000
_cell.length_c   1.000
_cell.angle_alpha   90.00
_cell.angle_beta   90.00
_cell.angle_gamma   90.00
#
_symmetry.space_group_name_H-M   'P 1'
#
loop_
_entity.id
_entity.type
_entity.pdbx_description
1 polymer ?
#
loop_
_entity_poly.entity_id
_entity_poly.type
_entity_poly.pdbx_seq_one_letter_code
_entity_poly.pdbx_strand_id
1 'polypeptide(L)'
;MKSIGFHGSQSGMVLLLCLIFLTALTLLGLSASADTILQNQLIANFQQAERSKQSALAALSWAEDWLLELGGPVPEYCKKPCDGLYVHSPGELPPHPEFESLLWWQNQGYEAGIDPLTGNLDKGIATASINKPVWLIEVLYTVPPSDDGTRNLQVWYRILARGSGRTNAVVSVIESIVVRSWPSSDNPTPPDPGTTKSCTGFKSATKCGRVSWRELR
;
A
#
# COMPACT_ATOMS: atom_id res chain seq x y z
N MET A 1 21.65 -55.79 71.88
CA MET A 1 21.22 -55.40 70.51
C MET A 1 21.99 -54.15 70.17
N LYS A 2 22.94 -54.21 69.22
CA LYS A 2 23.84 -53.12 68.86
C LYS A 2 23.40 -52.57 67.51
N SER A 3 22.83 -51.38 67.46
CA SER A 3 22.43 -50.74 66.24
C SER A 3 23.67 -50.20 65.50
N ILE A 4 23.91 -50.73 64.32
CA ILE A 4 24.99 -50.28 63.42
C ILE A 4 24.38 -49.14 62.58
N GLY A 5 24.75 -47.92 62.98
CA GLY A 5 24.41 -46.73 62.16
C GLY A 5 25.29 -46.62 60.94
N PHE A 6 24.74 -46.88 59.75
CA PHE A 6 25.39 -46.58 58.49
C PHE A 6 25.31 -45.08 58.22
N HIS A 7 26.35 -44.36 58.60
CA HIS A 7 26.57 -42.98 58.13
C HIS A 7 27.36 -43.05 56.81
N GLY A 8 26.67 -43.33 55.73
CA GLY A 8 27.26 -43.23 54.40
C GLY A 8 27.43 -41.74 54.04
N SER A 9 28.65 -41.30 53.87
CA SER A 9 29.03 -39.99 53.34
C SER A 9 28.49 -39.81 51.92
N GLN A 10 27.28 -39.21 51.77
CA GLN A 10 26.62 -38.94 50.46
C GLN A 10 26.90 -37.52 49.95
N SER A 11 27.79 -36.73 50.54
CA SER A 11 28.02 -35.33 50.19
C SER A 11 28.57 -35.08 48.76
N GLY A 12 29.27 -36.02 48.15
CA GLY A 12 29.81 -35.88 46.80
C GLY A 12 28.78 -36.07 45.69
N MET A 13 27.77 -36.92 45.90
CA MET A 13 26.76 -37.23 44.89
C MET A 13 25.74 -36.10 44.70
N VAL A 14 25.44 -35.39 45.75
CA VAL A 14 24.52 -34.21 45.74
C VAL A 14 25.12 -33.08 44.91
N LEU A 15 26.43 -32.83 45.01
CA LEU A 15 27.10 -31.79 44.22
C LEU A 15 27.06 -32.10 42.72
N LEU A 16 27.29 -33.34 42.37
CA LEU A 16 27.25 -33.82 40.96
C LEU A 16 25.83 -33.70 40.38
N LEU A 17 24.80 -34.08 41.11
CA LEU A 17 23.39 -33.89 40.74
C LEU A 17 23.03 -32.41 40.55
N CYS A 18 23.42 -31.54 41.47
CA CYS A 18 23.19 -30.09 41.35
C CYS A 18 23.87 -29.53 40.10
N LEU A 19 25.09 -29.99 39.77
CA LEU A 19 25.80 -29.54 38.57
C LEU A 19 25.11 -29.96 37.29
N ILE A 20 24.60 -31.19 37.25
CA ILE A 20 23.81 -31.69 36.11
C ILE A 20 22.50 -30.89 35.92
N PHE A 21 21.78 -30.65 37.01
CA PHE A 21 20.54 -29.82 36.98
C PHE A 21 20.82 -28.41 36.52
N LEU A 22 21.87 -27.77 37.02
CA LEU A 22 22.26 -26.42 36.63
C LEU A 22 22.62 -26.36 35.15
N THR A 23 23.40 -27.32 34.64
CA THR A 23 23.71 -27.35 33.20
C THR A 23 22.49 -27.60 32.35
N ALA A 24 21.57 -28.48 32.74
CA ALA A 24 20.33 -28.72 32.03
C ALA A 24 19.44 -27.48 32.01
N LEU A 25 19.28 -26.77 33.14
CA LEU A 25 18.49 -25.54 33.23
C LEU A 25 19.09 -24.39 32.39
N THR A 26 20.44 -24.28 32.38
CA THR A 26 21.11 -23.26 31.55
C THR A 26 20.93 -23.55 30.05
N LEU A 27 21.02 -24.80 29.61
CA LEU A 27 20.77 -25.18 28.22
C LEU A 27 19.31 -24.91 27.79
N LEU A 28 18.34 -25.24 28.64
CA LEU A 28 16.94 -24.95 28.40
C LEU A 28 16.69 -23.43 28.34
N GLY A 29 17.30 -22.66 29.21
CA GLY A 29 17.20 -21.19 29.23
C GLY A 29 17.77 -20.54 27.97
N LEU A 30 18.92 -21.01 27.47
CA LEU A 30 19.53 -20.54 26.23
C LEU A 30 18.67 -20.87 25.00
N SER A 31 18.11 -22.08 24.96
CA SER A 31 17.22 -22.50 23.88
C SER A 31 15.95 -21.62 23.82
N ALA A 32 15.30 -21.41 24.97
CA ALA A 32 14.12 -20.54 25.04
C ALA A 32 14.42 -19.08 24.66
N SER A 33 15.60 -18.58 24.98
CA SER A 33 16.01 -17.22 24.58
C SER A 33 16.21 -17.09 23.08
N ALA A 34 16.81 -18.08 22.42
CA ALA A 34 17.02 -18.10 20.98
C ALA A 34 15.67 -18.10 20.23
N ASP A 35 14.71 -18.90 20.66
CA ASP A 35 13.36 -18.95 20.08
C ASP A 35 12.64 -17.62 20.21
N THR A 36 12.77 -16.95 21.34
CA THR A 36 12.17 -15.63 21.59
C THR A 36 12.74 -14.56 20.65
N ILE A 37 14.05 -14.58 20.39
CA ILE A 37 14.69 -13.63 19.46
C ILE A 37 14.17 -13.84 18.03
N LEU A 38 14.09 -15.10 17.57
CA LEU A 38 13.55 -15.43 16.25
C LEU A 38 12.09 -15.00 16.10
N GLN A 39 11.26 -15.26 17.10
CA GLN A 39 9.86 -14.83 17.11
C GLN A 39 9.74 -13.32 17.03
N ASN A 40 10.52 -12.56 17.79
CA ASN A 40 10.53 -11.11 17.74
C ASN A 40 10.95 -10.57 16.36
N GLN A 41 11.93 -11.19 15.71
CA GLN A 41 12.34 -10.83 14.35
C GLN A 41 11.23 -11.10 13.33
N LEU A 42 10.56 -12.24 13.42
CA LEU A 42 9.43 -12.58 12.56
C LEU A 42 8.28 -11.60 12.73
N ILE A 43 7.91 -11.27 13.96
CA ILE A 43 6.87 -10.30 14.28
C ILE A 43 7.25 -8.92 13.73
N ALA A 44 8.49 -8.48 13.91
CA ALA A 44 8.96 -7.20 13.40
C ALA A 44 8.90 -7.13 11.86
N ASN A 45 9.30 -8.20 11.17
CA ASN A 45 9.23 -8.28 9.71
C ASN A 45 7.78 -8.27 9.22
N PHE A 46 6.90 -9.02 9.87
CA PHE A 46 5.47 -9.03 9.56
C PHE A 46 4.84 -7.64 9.74
N GLN A 47 5.14 -6.97 10.85
CA GLN A 47 4.65 -5.61 11.11
C GLN A 47 5.17 -4.61 10.06
N GLN A 48 6.39 -4.77 9.58
CA GLN A 48 6.95 -3.93 8.52
C GLN A 48 6.21 -4.14 7.19
N ALA A 49 5.95 -5.39 6.82
CA ALA A 49 5.21 -5.74 5.61
C ALA A 49 3.77 -5.19 5.68
N GLU A 50 3.10 -5.38 6.81
CA GLU A 50 1.73 -4.87 7.00
C GLU A 50 1.68 -3.34 6.92
N ARG A 51 2.63 -2.63 7.53
CA ARG A 51 2.73 -1.16 7.42
C ARG A 51 2.95 -0.69 6.00
N SER A 52 3.82 -1.37 5.23
CA SER A 52 4.05 -1.00 3.83
C SER A 52 2.79 -1.17 3.00
N LYS A 53 2.05 -2.25 3.22
CA LYS A 53 0.77 -2.53 2.57
C LYS A 53 -0.31 -1.51 2.92
N GLN A 54 -0.48 -1.20 4.20
CA GLN A 54 -1.44 -0.17 4.66
C GLN A 54 -1.10 1.21 4.09
N SER A 55 0.19 1.55 4.02
CA SER A 55 0.68 2.78 3.42
C SER A 55 0.33 2.85 1.92
N ALA A 56 0.54 1.76 1.17
CA ALA A 56 0.18 1.67 -0.23
C ALA A 56 -1.34 1.74 -0.45
N LEU A 57 -2.14 1.05 0.39
CA LEU A 57 -3.60 1.09 0.32
C LEU A 57 -4.15 2.51 0.60
N ALA A 58 -3.58 3.22 1.56
CA ALA A 58 -3.97 4.59 1.85
C ALA A 58 -3.69 5.52 0.65
N ALA A 59 -2.52 5.38 0.01
CA ALA A 59 -2.20 6.14 -1.19
C ALA A 59 -3.13 5.80 -2.36
N LEU A 60 -3.44 4.51 -2.52
CA LEU A 60 -4.34 4.04 -3.56
C LEU A 60 -5.75 4.63 -3.38
N SER A 61 -6.30 4.54 -2.15
CA SER A 61 -7.61 5.10 -1.84
C SER A 61 -7.66 6.60 -2.11
N TRP A 62 -6.61 7.31 -1.67
CA TRP A 62 -6.52 8.75 -1.90
C TRP A 62 -6.48 9.09 -3.40
N ALA A 63 -5.69 8.36 -4.18
CA ALA A 63 -5.60 8.56 -5.63
C ALA A 63 -6.92 8.26 -6.36
N GLU A 64 -7.64 7.23 -5.92
CA GLU A 64 -8.97 6.90 -6.46
C GLU A 64 -9.99 7.96 -6.14
N ASP A 65 -10.07 8.39 -4.88
CA ASP A 65 -10.98 9.45 -4.45
C ASP A 65 -10.69 10.75 -5.19
N TRP A 66 -9.41 11.13 -5.27
CA TRP A 66 -8.98 12.30 -6.02
C TRP A 66 -9.39 12.20 -7.51
N LEU A 67 -9.12 11.06 -8.17
CA LEU A 67 -9.51 10.86 -9.58
C LEU A 67 -11.02 10.94 -9.75
N LEU A 68 -11.82 10.39 -8.84
CA LEU A 68 -13.28 10.35 -8.93
C LEU A 68 -13.92 11.69 -8.60
N GLU A 69 -13.32 12.50 -7.76
CA GLU A 69 -13.80 13.84 -7.38
C GLU A 69 -13.34 14.94 -8.33
N LEU A 70 -12.36 14.66 -9.18
CA LEU A 70 -11.80 15.63 -10.09
C LEU A 70 -12.88 16.23 -11.00
N GLY A 71 -13.02 17.55 -11.00
CA GLY A 71 -13.91 18.29 -11.90
C GLY A 71 -13.27 18.58 -13.26
N GLY A 72 -14.07 19.06 -14.20
CA GLY A 72 -13.57 19.54 -15.49
C GLY A 72 -13.42 18.47 -16.58
N PRO A 73 -12.64 18.77 -17.63
CA PRO A 73 -12.42 17.86 -18.76
C PRO A 73 -11.54 16.67 -18.38
N VAL A 74 -11.45 15.70 -19.31
CA VAL A 74 -10.49 14.58 -19.18
C VAL A 74 -9.08 15.16 -18.97
N PRO A 75 -8.32 14.63 -18.00
CA PRO A 75 -6.95 15.05 -17.78
C PRO A 75 -6.10 14.85 -19.03
N GLU A 76 -5.31 15.86 -19.39
CA GLU A 76 -4.37 15.75 -20.48
C GLU A 76 -3.19 14.85 -20.11
N TYR A 77 -2.69 14.13 -21.09
CA TYR A 77 -1.46 13.35 -20.96
C TYR A 77 -0.25 14.29 -20.96
N CYS A 78 0.60 14.14 -20.00
CA CYS A 78 1.75 15.01 -19.90
C CYS A 78 2.94 14.25 -19.31
N LYS A 79 4.15 14.57 -19.76
CA LYS A 79 5.39 14.11 -19.11
C LYS A 79 5.85 15.13 -18.11
N LYS A 80 6.25 14.69 -16.91
CA LYS A 80 6.81 15.59 -15.91
C LYS A 80 8.01 16.39 -16.44
N PRO A 81 8.17 17.68 -16.10
CA PRO A 81 7.27 18.53 -15.31
C PRO A 81 6.11 19.06 -16.14
N CYS A 82 4.91 19.11 -15.57
CA CYS A 82 3.71 19.66 -16.16
C CYS A 82 3.08 20.69 -15.24
N ASP A 83 2.55 21.74 -15.83
CA ASP A 83 1.69 22.67 -15.11
C ASP A 83 0.28 22.05 -15.05
N GLY A 84 -0.02 21.37 -13.94
CA GLY A 84 -1.35 20.79 -13.72
C GLY A 84 -1.36 19.27 -13.61
N LEU A 85 -2.45 18.69 -14.03
CA LEU A 85 -2.81 17.30 -13.85
C LEU A 85 -1.95 16.38 -14.69
N TYR A 86 -1.17 15.55 -14.02
CA TYR A 86 -0.31 14.59 -14.67
C TYR A 86 -0.89 13.18 -14.65
N VAL A 87 -1.25 12.69 -15.83
CA VAL A 87 -1.67 11.30 -16.08
C VAL A 87 -0.79 10.74 -17.18
N HIS A 88 -0.23 9.56 -16.96
CA HIS A 88 0.61 8.88 -17.95
C HIS A 88 -0.19 8.42 -19.15
N SER A 89 0.42 8.51 -20.33
CA SER A 89 -0.14 7.97 -21.56
C SER A 89 -0.20 6.43 -21.51
N PRO A 90 -1.10 5.81 -22.30
CA PRO A 90 -1.14 4.36 -22.39
C PRO A 90 0.19 3.75 -22.78
N GLY A 91 0.70 2.81 -21.99
CA GLY A 91 1.97 2.12 -22.24
C GLY A 91 3.23 2.94 -21.94
N GLU A 92 3.11 4.10 -21.31
CA GLU A 92 4.26 4.91 -20.91
C GLU A 92 5.00 4.34 -19.71
N LEU A 93 4.28 3.71 -18.82
CA LEU A 93 4.88 3.10 -17.63
C LEU A 93 5.59 1.79 -17.97
N PRO A 94 6.68 1.47 -17.27
CA PRO A 94 7.34 0.18 -17.45
C PRO A 94 6.39 -0.98 -17.11
N PRO A 95 6.58 -2.15 -17.72
CA PRO A 95 5.71 -3.31 -17.48
C PRO A 95 5.75 -3.82 -16.03
N HIS A 96 6.84 -3.53 -15.32
CA HIS A 96 7.09 -3.96 -13.94
C HIS A 96 7.52 -2.79 -13.04
N PRO A 97 6.63 -1.82 -12.78
CA PRO A 97 6.96 -0.64 -11.98
C PRO A 97 7.28 -0.98 -10.52
N GLU A 98 6.86 -2.15 -10.04
CA GLU A 98 7.14 -2.63 -8.69
C GLU A 98 8.63 -2.84 -8.40
N PHE A 99 9.45 -2.99 -9.43
CA PHE A 99 10.91 -3.14 -9.29
C PHE A 99 11.68 -1.82 -9.43
N GLU A 100 10.99 -0.75 -9.78
CA GLU A 100 11.60 0.56 -9.95
C GLU A 100 12.05 1.17 -8.61
N SER A 101 13.08 2.03 -8.68
CA SER A 101 13.64 2.67 -7.51
C SER A 101 12.67 3.69 -6.88
N LEU A 102 12.89 4.00 -5.58
CA LEU A 102 12.10 5.06 -4.92
C LEU A 102 12.21 6.40 -5.66
N LEU A 103 13.40 6.73 -6.13
CA LEU A 103 13.63 7.97 -6.88
C LEU A 103 12.84 8.02 -8.18
N TRP A 104 12.74 6.89 -8.88
CA TRP A 104 11.88 6.77 -10.06
C TRP A 104 10.42 7.05 -9.70
N TRP A 105 9.90 6.42 -8.66
CA TRP A 105 8.54 6.63 -8.18
C TRP A 105 8.26 8.09 -7.81
N GLN A 106 9.19 8.74 -7.10
CA GLN A 106 9.07 10.15 -6.72
C GLN A 106 9.12 11.09 -7.93
N ASN A 107 9.87 10.72 -8.97
CA ASN A 107 9.96 11.48 -10.20
C ASN A 107 8.74 11.28 -11.11
N GLN A 108 8.10 10.13 -11.09
CA GLN A 108 6.98 9.80 -11.97
C GLN A 108 5.61 9.96 -11.30
N GLY A 109 5.54 9.87 -9.99
CA GLY A 109 4.29 9.90 -9.24
C GLY A 109 4.12 11.12 -8.35
N TYR A 110 3.04 11.11 -7.59
CA TYR A 110 2.71 12.11 -6.59
C TYR A 110 2.78 11.52 -5.18
N GLU A 111 3.20 12.32 -4.22
CA GLU A 111 3.11 11.94 -2.81
C GLU A 111 1.65 11.93 -2.38
N ALA A 112 1.22 10.88 -1.69
CA ALA A 112 -0.13 10.82 -1.13
C ALA A 112 -0.30 11.90 -0.04
N GLY A 113 -1.49 12.50 -0.01
CA GLY A 113 -1.80 13.62 0.89
C GLY A 113 -1.40 14.99 0.35
N ILE A 114 -0.86 15.06 -0.86
CA ILE A 114 -0.63 16.33 -1.55
C ILE A 114 -1.53 16.34 -2.79
N ASP A 115 -2.39 17.35 -2.87
CA ASP A 115 -3.21 17.56 -4.06
C ASP A 115 -2.31 17.99 -5.23
N PRO A 116 -2.26 17.24 -6.33
CA PRO A 116 -1.42 17.55 -7.48
C PRO A 116 -1.72 18.89 -8.14
N LEU A 117 -2.96 19.37 -8.03
CA LEU A 117 -3.39 20.64 -8.65
C LEU A 117 -2.98 21.86 -7.84
N THR A 118 -3.13 21.78 -6.53
CA THR A 118 -2.94 22.93 -5.64
C THR A 118 -1.62 22.89 -4.88
N GLY A 119 -0.97 21.74 -4.82
CA GLY A 119 0.20 21.50 -3.97
C GLY A 119 -0.12 21.52 -2.46
N ASN A 120 -1.39 21.67 -2.09
CA ASN A 120 -1.79 21.75 -0.71
C ASN A 120 -1.77 20.37 -0.05
N LEU A 121 -1.38 20.35 1.23
CA LEU A 121 -1.50 19.17 2.07
C LEU A 121 -2.96 18.89 2.38
N ASP A 122 -3.46 17.73 1.98
CA ASP A 122 -4.70 17.20 2.49
C ASP A 122 -4.46 16.63 3.90
N LYS A 123 -5.24 17.13 4.86
CA LYS A 123 -5.08 16.79 6.29
C LYS A 123 -5.48 15.36 6.65
N GLY A 124 -5.97 14.58 5.68
CA GLY A 124 -6.50 13.23 5.91
C GLY A 124 -5.45 12.13 6.02
N ILE A 125 -4.23 12.35 5.52
CA ILE A 125 -3.17 11.33 5.60
C ILE A 125 -2.20 11.69 6.70
N ALA A 126 -2.12 10.84 7.73
CA ALA A 126 -1.16 11.00 8.80
C ALA A 126 0.27 10.94 8.24
N THR A 127 0.96 12.07 8.27
CA THR A 127 2.32 12.28 7.77
C THR A 127 3.41 11.60 8.61
N ALA A 128 3.06 10.60 9.40
CA ALA A 128 3.96 9.92 10.33
C ALA A 128 5.00 8.98 9.67
N SER A 129 4.94 8.79 8.35
CA SER A 129 5.92 7.98 7.64
C SER A 129 7.08 8.86 7.18
N ILE A 130 8.31 8.46 7.50
CA ILE A 130 9.55 9.09 7.00
C ILE A 130 9.58 9.08 5.46
N ASN A 131 8.96 8.07 4.86
CA ASN A 131 8.81 7.94 3.42
C ASN A 131 7.33 8.00 3.09
N LYS A 132 6.90 9.10 2.53
CA LYS A 132 5.52 9.27 2.09
C LYS A 132 5.21 8.27 0.99
N PRO A 133 4.03 7.64 1.02
CA PRO A 133 3.60 6.79 -0.06
C PRO A 133 3.39 7.59 -1.35
N VAL A 134 3.66 6.96 -2.49
CA VAL A 134 3.61 7.58 -3.80
C VAL A 134 2.60 6.84 -4.66
N TRP A 135 1.84 7.58 -5.45
CA TRP A 135 0.90 7.06 -6.40
C TRP A 135 1.11 7.67 -7.79
N LEU A 136 0.65 6.97 -8.81
CA LEU A 136 0.65 7.43 -10.19
C LEU A 136 -0.56 6.85 -10.93
N ILE A 137 -0.98 7.53 -11.99
CA ILE A 137 -2.13 7.15 -12.79
C ILE A 137 -1.70 7.04 -14.25
N GLU A 138 -2.11 5.97 -14.89
CA GLU A 138 -1.94 5.72 -16.32
C GLU A 138 -3.32 5.50 -16.97
N VAL A 139 -3.56 6.10 -18.13
CA VAL A 139 -4.72 5.75 -18.93
C VAL A 139 -4.45 4.42 -19.63
N LEU A 140 -5.38 3.49 -19.55
CA LEU A 140 -5.29 2.23 -20.28
C LEU A 140 -5.91 2.38 -21.67
N TYR A 141 -7.15 2.83 -21.71
CA TYR A 141 -7.88 3.08 -22.96
C TYR A 141 -9.12 3.95 -22.73
N THR A 142 -9.64 4.49 -23.78
CA THR A 142 -10.85 5.32 -23.79
C THR A 142 -11.92 4.66 -24.64
N VAL A 143 -13.16 4.70 -24.14
CA VAL A 143 -14.35 4.26 -24.88
C VAL A 143 -15.14 5.50 -25.25
N PRO A 144 -15.26 5.81 -26.57
CA PRO A 144 -16.02 6.97 -27.00
C PRO A 144 -17.51 6.83 -26.66
N PRO A 145 -18.24 7.94 -26.61
CA PRO A 145 -19.68 7.92 -26.49
C PRO A 145 -20.31 7.05 -27.60
N SER A 146 -21.28 6.22 -27.26
CA SER A 146 -21.98 5.40 -28.24
C SER A 146 -23.29 6.07 -28.68
N ASP A 147 -23.75 5.76 -29.89
CA ASP A 147 -24.98 6.31 -30.49
C ASP A 147 -26.26 5.89 -29.76
N ASP A 148 -26.16 4.95 -28.81
CA ASP A 148 -27.27 4.45 -27.99
C ASP A 148 -27.66 5.34 -26.81
N GLY A 149 -27.12 6.57 -26.76
CA GLY A 149 -27.50 7.61 -25.79
C GLY A 149 -26.58 7.78 -24.59
N THR A 150 -25.47 7.05 -24.52
CA THR A 150 -24.41 7.32 -23.54
C THR A 150 -23.53 8.47 -24.07
N ARG A 151 -23.85 9.70 -23.65
CA ARG A 151 -23.15 10.92 -24.09
C ARG A 151 -21.79 11.15 -23.43
N ASN A 152 -21.33 10.23 -22.62
CA ASN A 152 -20.14 10.40 -21.81
C ASN A 152 -18.99 9.53 -22.32
N LEU A 153 -17.80 10.11 -22.36
CA LEU A 153 -16.57 9.40 -22.63
C LEU A 153 -16.20 8.55 -21.40
N GLN A 154 -15.96 7.26 -21.58
CA GLN A 154 -15.45 6.41 -20.51
C GLN A 154 -13.94 6.24 -20.63
N VAL A 155 -13.24 6.47 -19.55
CA VAL A 155 -11.80 6.31 -19.50
C VAL A 155 -11.45 5.28 -18.42
N TRP A 156 -10.62 4.33 -18.82
CA TRP A 156 -10.09 3.30 -17.94
C TRP A 156 -8.70 3.70 -17.48
N TYR A 157 -8.53 3.74 -16.18
CA TYR A 157 -7.30 4.16 -15.53
C TYR A 157 -6.69 2.99 -14.78
N ARG A 158 -5.39 2.89 -14.85
CA ARG A 158 -4.55 2.09 -13.99
C ARG A 158 -3.95 3.00 -12.94
N ILE A 159 -4.23 2.74 -11.68
CA ILE A 159 -3.65 3.47 -10.56
C ILE A 159 -2.67 2.55 -9.88
N LEU A 160 -1.46 3.03 -9.69
CA LEU A 160 -0.40 2.32 -8.99
C LEU A 160 -0.05 3.11 -7.74
N ALA A 161 0.05 2.42 -6.61
CA ALA A 161 0.43 3.01 -5.34
C ALA A 161 1.56 2.20 -4.69
N ARG A 162 2.59 2.93 -4.23
CA ARG A 162 3.75 2.37 -3.55
C ARG A 162 3.78 2.87 -2.12
N GLY A 163 3.75 1.94 -1.19
CA GLY A 163 3.99 2.20 0.23
C GLY A 163 5.28 1.58 0.71
N SER A 164 5.85 2.13 1.76
CA SER A 164 7.02 1.57 2.44
C SER A 164 6.73 1.35 3.92
N GLY A 165 7.42 0.39 4.50
CA GLY A 165 7.41 0.17 5.93
C GLY A 165 8.17 1.26 6.68
N ARG A 166 8.73 0.93 7.82
CA ARG A 166 9.58 1.84 8.60
C ARG A 166 10.87 2.21 7.87
N THR A 167 11.33 1.31 7.02
CA THR A 167 12.51 1.50 6.15
C THR A 167 12.09 1.30 4.71
N ASN A 168 12.87 1.82 3.75
CA ASN A 168 12.65 1.60 2.32
C ASN A 168 12.95 0.17 1.85
N ALA A 169 13.43 -0.69 2.74
CA ALA A 169 13.75 -2.09 2.41
C ALA A 169 12.49 -2.95 2.22
N VAL A 170 11.40 -2.60 2.92
CA VAL A 170 10.12 -3.31 2.80
C VAL A 170 9.13 -2.40 2.08
N VAL A 171 8.71 -2.83 0.91
CA VAL A 171 7.87 -2.07 -0.01
C VAL A 171 6.69 -2.93 -0.42
N SER A 172 5.51 -2.33 -0.48
CA SER A 172 4.35 -2.90 -1.15
C SER A 172 3.93 -2.00 -2.31
N VAL A 173 3.60 -2.61 -3.43
CA VAL A 173 3.05 -1.94 -4.61
C VAL A 173 1.70 -2.55 -4.93
N ILE A 174 0.70 -1.71 -5.06
CA ILE A 174 -0.68 -2.13 -5.30
C ILE A 174 -1.16 -1.45 -6.58
N GLU A 175 -1.86 -2.22 -7.40
CA GLU A 175 -2.49 -1.77 -8.63
C GLU A 175 -4.00 -1.80 -8.48
N SER A 176 -4.67 -0.78 -8.98
CA SER A 176 -6.11 -0.73 -9.12
C SER A 176 -6.48 -0.30 -10.53
N ILE A 177 -7.56 -0.87 -11.06
CA ILE A 177 -8.17 -0.43 -12.32
C ILE A 177 -9.48 0.26 -11.98
N VAL A 178 -9.59 1.52 -12.40
CA VAL A 178 -10.73 2.38 -12.15
C VAL A 178 -11.32 2.85 -13.48
N VAL A 179 -12.63 2.81 -13.57
CA VAL A 179 -13.36 3.38 -14.70
C VAL A 179 -14.02 4.67 -14.27
N ARG A 180 -13.83 5.70 -15.06
CA ARG A 180 -14.49 6.99 -14.85
C ARG A 180 -15.15 7.47 -16.13
N SER A 181 -16.32 8.13 -15.96
CA SER A 181 -17.05 8.79 -17.02
C SER A 181 -16.76 10.28 -17.00
N TRP A 182 -16.52 10.82 -18.17
CA TRP A 182 -16.29 12.26 -18.39
C TRP A 182 -17.36 12.84 -19.29
N PRO A 183 -17.85 14.06 -18.99
CA PRO A 183 -18.80 14.73 -19.87
C PRO A 183 -18.16 14.94 -21.25
N SER A 184 -18.92 14.71 -22.32
CA SER A 184 -18.50 15.05 -23.66
C SER A 184 -18.40 16.56 -23.80
N SER A 185 -17.39 17.04 -24.54
CA SER A 185 -17.15 18.48 -24.79
C SER A 185 -18.33 19.18 -25.48
N ASP A 186 -19.21 18.42 -26.15
CA ASP A 186 -20.33 18.98 -26.90
C ASP A 186 -21.52 19.41 -26.02
N ASN A 187 -21.50 19.08 -24.76
CA ASN A 187 -22.52 19.53 -23.81
C ASN A 187 -21.96 19.64 -22.40
N PRO A 188 -21.23 20.74 -22.06
CA PRO A 188 -20.70 20.99 -20.75
C PRO A 188 -21.86 21.39 -19.81
N THR A 189 -22.70 20.44 -19.43
CA THR A 189 -23.56 20.63 -18.27
C THR A 189 -22.63 20.60 -17.07
N PRO A 190 -22.48 21.74 -16.33
CA PRO A 190 -21.64 21.74 -15.14
C PRO A 190 -22.13 20.61 -14.23
N PRO A 191 -21.23 19.84 -13.61
CA PRO A 191 -21.64 18.88 -12.60
C PRO A 191 -22.42 19.64 -11.53
N ASP A 192 -23.62 19.17 -11.26
CA ASP A 192 -24.45 19.71 -10.18
C ASP A 192 -23.61 19.66 -8.90
N PRO A 193 -23.36 20.79 -8.21
CA PRO A 193 -22.51 20.83 -7.02
C PRO A 193 -23.03 19.97 -5.86
N GLY A 194 -24.20 19.37 -6.01
CA GLY A 194 -24.77 18.39 -5.06
C GLY A 194 -24.57 16.91 -5.45
N THR A 195 -24.06 16.62 -6.64
CA THR A 195 -23.83 15.24 -7.10
C THR A 195 -22.33 14.92 -7.17
N THR A 196 -21.76 14.72 -6.01
CA THR A 196 -20.32 14.44 -5.78
C THR A 196 -19.85 13.05 -6.23
N LYS A 197 -20.57 12.37 -7.12
CA LYS A 197 -20.07 11.08 -7.62
C LYS A 197 -20.17 11.08 -9.13
N SER A 198 -19.03 11.17 -9.79
CA SER A 198 -18.86 11.04 -11.24
C SER A 198 -19.49 9.76 -11.84
N CYS A 199 -20.08 8.95 -10.98
CA CYS A 199 -20.78 7.70 -11.31
C CYS A 199 -22.31 7.80 -11.18
N THR A 200 -22.88 8.96 -10.81
CA THR A 200 -24.34 9.17 -10.75
C THR A 200 -24.86 9.49 -12.15
N GLY A 201 -25.56 8.57 -12.75
CA GLY A 201 -26.13 8.73 -14.10
C GLY A 201 -25.95 7.54 -15.01
N PHE A 202 -25.20 6.53 -14.58
CA PHE A 202 -25.05 5.29 -15.33
C PHE A 202 -26.30 4.42 -15.19
N LYS A 203 -26.99 4.21 -16.29
CA LYS A 203 -27.95 3.13 -16.40
C LYS A 203 -27.16 1.82 -16.30
N SER A 204 -27.46 1.05 -15.31
CA SER A 204 -27.20 -0.37 -14.97
C SER A 204 -26.10 -1.22 -15.69
N ALA A 205 -25.51 -0.80 -16.78
CA ALA A 205 -24.58 -1.64 -17.55
C ALA A 205 -23.12 -1.13 -17.55
N THR A 206 -22.86 0.07 -17.03
CA THR A 206 -21.54 0.67 -17.10
C THR A 206 -20.87 0.67 -15.74
N LYS A 207 -19.76 -0.05 -15.62
CA LYS A 207 -18.96 -0.08 -14.41
C LYS A 207 -18.32 1.28 -14.19
N CYS A 208 -18.54 1.89 -13.03
CA CYS A 208 -17.89 3.12 -12.62
C CYS A 208 -17.24 2.89 -11.24
N GLY A 209 -16.06 3.44 -11.04
CA GLY A 209 -15.24 3.22 -9.86
C GLY A 209 -14.26 2.07 -10.03
N ARG A 210 -13.82 1.51 -8.91
CA ARG A 210 -12.84 0.41 -8.90
C ARG A 210 -13.42 -0.86 -9.53
N VAL A 211 -12.77 -1.37 -10.55
CA VAL A 211 -13.13 -2.62 -11.24
C VAL A 211 -12.36 -3.80 -10.68
N SER A 212 -11.08 -3.61 -10.42
CA SER A 212 -10.21 -4.64 -9.86
C SER A 212 -9.04 -4.00 -9.12
N TRP A 213 -8.42 -4.78 -8.24
CA TRP A 213 -7.15 -4.42 -7.63
C TRP A 213 -6.31 -5.67 -7.37
N ARG A 214 -4.99 -5.51 -7.31
CA ARG A 214 -4.06 -6.58 -6.95
C ARG A 214 -2.80 -6.01 -6.29
N GLU A 215 -2.19 -6.80 -5.46
CA GLU A 215 -0.85 -6.53 -4.94
C GLU A 215 0.19 -7.07 -5.94
N LEU A 216 1.15 -6.25 -6.30
CA LEU A 216 2.24 -6.61 -7.22
C LEU A 216 3.49 -7.05 -6.46
N ARG A 217 3.72 -6.45 -5.26
CA ARG A 217 4.88 -6.71 -4.40
C ARG A 217 4.57 -6.35 -2.94
#